data_d1a3fed190abfa6aa8df534057e24954
#
_entry.id   d1a3fed190abfa6aa8df534057e24954
#
_cell.length_a   1.000
_cell.length_b   1.000
_cell.length_c   1.000
_cell.angle_alpha   90.00
_cell.angle_beta   90.00
_cell.angle_gamma   90.00
#
_symmetry.space_group_name_H-M   'P 1'
#
loop_
_entity.id
_entity.type
_entity.pdbx_description
1 polymer ?
#
loop_
_entity_poly.entity_id
_entity_poly.type
_entity_poly.pdbx_seq_one_letter_code
_entity_poly.pdbx_strand_id
1 'polypeptide(L)'
;FNQPLKGRLEIPGLRDYATIYVDGERVGELNRCFNQYAMEIDIPFNATLDILVENMGRINYGEEIVRNTKGIISPVKINGSEISDWKMYKLPMDRMPALASDEPYVYKNGSPEVAALGNKPVLYEGTFHLSDTGDTFIDMEDWGKGIIFINGINIGRYWYAGPQQTLYIPGVWLNKGENKIVIYEQLNNDRKSSVRTVKTPVLTKLKKIAAMEKKNRLMEKTVSPFSVDETMRRIEEIIKSQGGSVFAVFDHGRNASEVGMKLPPNKVIVFGSPKVGTLLMQQDPSISLELPLRISVWEDE
;
A
#
# COMPACT_ATOMS: atom_id res chain seq x y z
N PHE A 1 -1.61 28.21 5.40
CA PHE A 1 -3.02 28.50 5.69
C PHE A 1 -3.13 29.67 6.66
N ASN A 2 -3.80 30.75 6.25
CA ASN A 2 -3.95 31.97 7.06
C ASN A 2 -4.98 31.85 8.19
N GLN A 3 -5.65 30.72 8.29
CA GLN A 3 -6.60 30.38 9.34
C GLN A 3 -6.49 28.88 9.67
N PRO A 4 -6.71 28.48 10.91
CA PRO A 4 -6.76 27.07 11.25
C PRO A 4 -7.91 26.40 10.52
N LEU A 5 -7.69 25.22 9.98
CA LEU A 5 -8.68 24.46 9.22
C LEU A 5 -8.74 23.03 9.73
N LYS A 6 -9.93 22.62 10.12
CA LYS A 6 -10.20 21.25 10.56
C LYS A 6 -11.29 20.63 9.69
N GLY A 7 -11.06 19.42 9.21
CA GLY A 7 -12.07 18.75 8.43
C GLY A 7 -11.55 17.63 7.55
N ARG A 8 -12.31 17.31 6.51
CA ARG A 8 -12.07 16.19 5.62
C ARG A 8 -11.27 16.62 4.38
N LEU A 9 -10.01 16.19 4.31
CA LEU A 9 -9.19 16.26 3.11
C LEU A 9 -9.64 15.19 2.11
N GLU A 10 -9.87 15.58 0.86
CA GLU A 10 -10.30 14.70 -0.22
C GLU A 10 -9.42 14.88 -1.45
N ILE A 11 -8.90 13.75 -1.98
CA ILE A 11 -8.07 13.70 -3.21
C ILE A 11 -8.64 12.60 -4.13
N PRO A 12 -9.82 12.82 -4.74
CA PRO A 12 -10.51 11.78 -5.51
C PRO A 12 -9.71 11.32 -6.73
N GLY A 13 -8.86 12.19 -7.28
CA GLY A 13 -7.98 11.88 -8.41
C GLY A 13 -6.58 11.44 -8.03
N LEU A 14 -6.36 10.90 -6.85
CA LEU A 14 -5.03 10.41 -6.44
C LEU A 14 -4.57 9.21 -7.30
N ARG A 15 -3.35 9.31 -7.86
CA ARG A 15 -2.69 8.30 -8.70
C ARG A 15 -1.20 8.19 -8.31
N ASP A 16 -0.80 7.33 -7.33
CA ASP A 16 -1.59 6.24 -6.74
C ASP A 16 -1.56 6.27 -5.20
N TYR A 17 -0.50 6.81 -4.60
CA TYR A 17 -0.27 6.85 -3.16
C TYR A 17 0.14 8.25 -2.73
N ALA A 18 -0.36 8.74 -1.62
CA ALA A 18 0.03 10.02 -1.06
C ALA A 18 0.34 9.89 0.43
N THR A 19 1.45 10.49 0.85
CA THR A 19 1.76 10.76 2.24
C THR A 19 1.47 12.22 2.53
N ILE A 20 0.72 12.48 3.60
CA ILE A 20 0.23 13.82 3.94
C ILE A 20 1.02 14.32 5.15
N TYR A 21 1.55 15.53 5.03
CA TYR A 21 2.29 16.20 6.08
C TYR A 21 1.67 17.56 6.40
N VAL A 22 1.70 17.93 7.68
CA VAL A 22 1.37 19.26 8.16
C VAL A 22 2.60 19.78 8.91
N ASP A 23 3.17 20.89 8.47
CA ASP A 23 4.45 21.44 8.98
C ASP A 23 5.58 20.41 9.02
N GLY A 24 5.65 19.58 7.98
CA GLY A 24 6.64 18.52 7.84
C GLY A 24 6.39 17.27 8.69
N GLU A 25 5.40 17.26 9.59
CA GLU A 25 5.01 16.07 10.35
C GLU A 25 3.99 15.23 9.57
N ARG A 26 4.25 13.93 9.43
CA ARG A 26 3.33 13.02 8.76
C ARG A 26 2.06 12.82 9.58
N VAL A 27 0.92 13.22 9.01
CA VAL A 27 -0.40 13.10 9.63
C VAL A 27 -1.23 11.95 9.07
N GLY A 28 -0.85 11.39 7.92
CA GLY A 28 -1.54 10.24 7.35
C GLY A 28 -1.09 9.87 5.95
N GLU A 29 -1.80 8.92 5.39
CA GLU A 29 -1.58 8.43 4.03
C GLU A 29 -2.90 8.13 3.33
N LEU A 30 -2.91 8.28 2.01
CA LEU A 30 -4.02 7.89 1.14
C LEU A 30 -3.50 6.91 0.09
N ASN A 31 -4.28 5.88 -0.19
CA ASN A 31 -3.84 4.80 -1.05
C ASN A 31 -4.96 4.34 -2.01
N ARG A 32 -4.74 4.56 -3.30
CA ARG A 32 -5.66 4.17 -4.34
C ARG A 32 -5.98 2.67 -4.33
N CYS A 33 -4.99 1.81 -4.08
CA CYS A 33 -5.21 0.36 -4.01
C CYS A 33 -6.28 -0.01 -2.99
N PHE A 34 -6.48 0.85 -2.01
CA PHE A 34 -7.48 0.69 -0.98
C PHE A 34 -8.67 1.63 -1.11
N ASN A 35 -8.90 2.30 -2.23
CA ASN A 35 -9.91 3.36 -2.43
C ASN A 35 -9.89 4.43 -1.31
N GLN A 36 -8.75 4.67 -0.71
CA GLN A 36 -8.57 5.68 0.32
C GLN A 36 -8.23 6.99 -0.35
N TYR A 37 -9.23 7.82 -0.54
CA TYR A 37 -9.13 9.11 -1.22
C TYR A 37 -9.44 10.28 -0.30
N ALA A 38 -9.70 10.01 0.98
CA ALA A 38 -10.01 11.04 1.96
C ALA A 38 -9.58 10.65 3.37
N MET A 39 -9.27 11.66 4.18
CA MET A 39 -8.95 11.53 5.60
C MET A 39 -9.34 12.78 6.36
N GLU A 40 -9.51 12.66 7.67
CA GLU A 40 -9.64 13.84 8.54
C GLU A 40 -8.27 14.51 8.72
N ILE A 41 -8.26 15.85 8.70
CA ILE A 41 -7.05 16.65 8.84
C ILE A 41 -7.28 17.82 9.79
N ASP A 42 -6.24 18.19 10.52
CA ASP A 42 -6.21 19.38 11.36
C ASP A 42 -4.97 20.20 10.95
N ILE A 43 -5.21 21.38 10.40
CA ILE A 43 -4.17 22.29 9.89
C ILE A 43 -4.18 23.52 10.79
N PRO A 44 -3.13 23.74 11.61
CA PRO A 44 -3.00 24.91 12.46
C PRO A 44 -2.91 26.22 11.68
N PHE A 45 -3.02 27.32 12.38
CA PHE A 45 -2.76 28.65 11.83
C PHE A 45 -1.30 28.76 11.34
N ASN A 46 -1.09 29.34 10.16
CA ASN A 46 0.20 29.45 9.46
C ASN A 46 0.88 28.14 9.09
N ALA A 47 0.21 27.00 9.21
CA ALA A 47 0.77 25.72 8.83
C ALA A 47 0.83 25.52 7.31
N THR A 48 1.78 24.68 6.89
CA THR A 48 1.94 24.22 5.52
C THR A 48 1.37 22.81 5.37
N LEU A 49 0.60 22.58 4.32
CA LEU A 49 0.15 21.24 3.91
C LEU A 49 1.02 20.76 2.75
N ASP A 50 1.76 19.68 2.96
CA ASP A 50 2.54 19.03 1.93
C ASP A 50 1.93 17.67 1.59
N ILE A 51 1.87 17.35 0.30
CA ILE A 51 1.35 16.09 -0.22
C ILE A 51 2.45 15.45 -1.07
N LEU A 52 3.10 14.43 -0.53
CA LEU A 52 4.07 13.63 -1.28
C LEU A 52 3.34 12.54 -2.06
N VAL A 53 3.31 12.67 -3.38
CA VAL A 53 2.58 11.76 -4.27
C VAL A 53 3.53 10.80 -4.96
N GLU A 54 3.22 9.52 -4.90
CA GLU A 54 3.99 8.48 -5.56
C GLU A 54 3.20 7.74 -6.64
N ASN A 55 3.88 7.54 -7.75
CA ASN A 55 3.48 6.61 -8.79
C ASN A 55 3.84 5.19 -8.37
N MET A 56 2.84 4.34 -8.13
CA MET A 56 3.03 2.94 -7.72
C MET A 56 3.13 1.96 -8.90
N GLY A 57 3.38 2.45 -10.08
CA GLY A 57 3.47 1.69 -11.31
C GLY A 57 2.32 1.97 -12.29
N ARG A 58 2.45 1.47 -13.49
CA ARG A 58 1.44 1.59 -14.55
C ARG A 58 0.77 0.25 -14.80
N ILE A 59 -0.48 0.28 -15.27
CA ILE A 59 -1.11 -0.90 -15.82
C ILE A 59 -0.31 -1.37 -17.03
N ASN A 60 -0.23 -2.69 -17.22
CA ASN A 60 0.57 -3.31 -18.28
C ASN A 60 -0.29 -3.95 -19.37
N TYR A 61 -1.61 -3.86 -19.29
CA TYR A 61 -2.54 -4.45 -20.23
C TYR A 61 -3.83 -3.63 -20.36
N GLY A 62 -4.44 -3.65 -21.54
CA GLY A 62 -5.72 -3.02 -21.85
C GLY A 62 -5.62 -1.61 -22.45
N GLU A 63 -6.74 -1.12 -22.94
CA GLU A 63 -6.85 0.18 -23.64
C GLU A 63 -6.52 1.38 -22.74
N GLU A 64 -6.71 1.23 -21.42
CA GLU A 64 -6.47 2.29 -20.45
C GLU A 64 -4.98 2.58 -20.19
N ILE A 65 -4.03 1.83 -20.78
CA ILE A 65 -2.59 2.09 -20.67
C ILE A 65 -2.26 3.53 -21.04
N VAL A 66 -2.80 4.01 -22.16
CA VAL A 66 -2.53 5.37 -22.69
C VAL A 66 -3.17 6.46 -21.82
N ARG A 67 -4.22 6.14 -21.07
CA ARG A 67 -4.95 7.05 -20.18
C ARG A 67 -4.52 6.94 -18.73
N ASN A 68 -3.57 6.05 -18.39
CA ASN A 68 -3.09 5.83 -17.03
C ASN A 68 -2.15 6.95 -16.58
N THR A 69 -2.67 8.17 -16.50
CA THR A 69 -1.97 9.34 -15.98
C THR A 69 -1.69 9.19 -14.50
N LYS A 70 -0.65 9.85 -14.00
CA LYS A 70 -0.15 9.77 -12.63
C LYS A 70 -0.11 11.15 -11.96
N GLY A 71 -0.02 11.17 -10.65
CA GLY A 71 -0.09 12.37 -9.84
C GLY A 71 -1.50 12.61 -9.27
N ILE A 72 -1.85 13.86 -9.03
CA ILE A 72 -3.21 14.27 -8.65
C ILE A 72 -3.89 14.81 -9.90
N ILE A 73 -4.95 14.14 -10.36
CA ILE A 73 -5.62 14.44 -11.62
C ILE A 73 -6.99 15.10 -11.45
N SER A 74 -7.34 15.46 -10.24
CA SER A 74 -8.55 16.23 -9.90
C SER A 74 -8.24 17.21 -8.77
N PRO A 75 -9.10 18.22 -8.54
CA PRO A 75 -8.90 19.14 -7.44
C PRO A 75 -8.79 18.46 -6.08
N VAL A 76 -7.85 18.95 -5.26
CA VAL A 76 -7.78 18.63 -3.83
C VAL A 76 -8.79 19.48 -3.10
N LYS A 77 -9.55 18.89 -2.19
CA LYS A 77 -10.60 19.57 -1.44
C LYS A 77 -10.45 19.39 0.05
N ILE A 78 -10.87 20.39 0.82
CA ILE A 78 -11.09 20.25 2.27
C ILE A 78 -12.50 20.76 2.57
N ASN A 79 -13.30 19.90 3.22
CA ASN A 79 -14.71 20.17 3.47
C ASN A 79 -15.50 20.55 2.21
N GLY A 80 -15.19 19.92 1.08
CA GLY A 80 -15.81 20.17 -0.22
C GLY A 80 -15.28 21.42 -0.96
N SER A 81 -14.52 22.29 -0.32
CA SER A 81 -13.90 23.47 -0.93
C SER A 81 -12.56 23.12 -1.58
N GLU A 82 -12.36 23.58 -2.82
CA GLU A 82 -11.13 23.35 -3.55
C GLU A 82 -9.97 24.17 -2.96
N ILE A 83 -8.80 23.56 -2.84
CA ILE A 83 -7.55 24.20 -2.45
C ILE A 83 -6.76 24.54 -3.72
N SER A 84 -6.38 25.80 -3.86
CA SER A 84 -5.60 26.34 -4.97
C SER A 84 -4.17 26.74 -4.56
N ASP A 85 -3.45 27.36 -5.50
CA ASP A 85 -2.11 27.94 -5.29
C ASP A 85 -1.02 26.95 -4.87
N TRP A 86 -1.09 25.72 -5.41
CA TRP A 86 -0.11 24.68 -5.17
C TRP A 86 1.26 25.01 -5.76
N LYS A 87 2.31 24.79 -4.96
CA LYS A 87 3.69 24.72 -5.44
C LYS A 87 4.04 23.26 -5.69
N MET A 88 4.46 22.93 -6.92
CA MET A 88 4.79 21.55 -7.29
C MET A 88 6.30 21.38 -7.45
N TYR A 89 6.82 20.33 -6.83
CA TYR A 89 8.22 19.94 -6.92
C TYR A 89 8.32 18.53 -7.50
N LYS A 90 9.15 18.34 -8.52
CA LYS A 90 9.44 17.05 -9.11
C LYS A 90 10.54 16.35 -8.33
N LEU A 91 10.33 15.11 -7.96
CA LEU A 91 11.31 14.26 -7.29
C LEU A 91 11.59 13.02 -8.16
N PRO A 92 12.43 13.13 -9.20
CA PRO A 92 12.64 12.04 -10.17
C PRO A 92 13.24 10.79 -9.54
N MET A 93 14.05 10.91 -8.49
CA MET A 93 14.66 9.80 -7.74
C MET A 93 15.45 8.79 -8.59
N ASP A 94 15.83 9.15 -9.83
CA ASP A 94 16.74 8.43 -10.68
C ASP A 94 18.18 8.50 -10.16
N ARG A 95 18.48 9.58 -9.46
CA ARG A 95 19.72 9.83 -8.72
C ARG A 95 19.37 10.25 -7.30
N MET A 96 20.33 10.06 -6.40
CA MET A 96 20.18 10.60 -5.06
C MET A 96 19.95 12.11 -5.14
N PRO A 97 18.89 12.65 -4.51
CA PRO A 97 18.67 14.07 -4.48
C PRO A 97 19.88 14.78 -3.85
N ALA A 98 20.34 15.88 -4.47
CA ALA A 98 21.27 16.76 -3.80
C ALA A 98 20.56 17.34 -2.58
N LEU A 99 21.09 17.10 -1.39
CA LEU A 99 20.56 17.70 -0.18
C LEU A 99 20.79 19.22 -0.30
N ALA A 100 19.70 19.99 -0.26
CA ALA A 100 19.73 21.43 -0.46
C ALA A 100 20.23 22.22 0.77
N SER A 101 20.71 21.57 1.80
CA SER A 101 21.19 22.22 3.02
C SER A 101 22.71 22.17 3.07
N ASP A 102 23.32 23.32 3.33
CA ASP A 102 24.75 23.46 3.64
C ASP A 102 25.14 22.74 4.95
N GLU A 103 24.17 22.25 5.71
CA GLU A 103 24.35 21.42 6.87
C GLU A 103 23.56 20.10 6.71
N PRO A 104 24.22 18.99 6.35
CA PRO A 104 23.59 17.70 6.45
C PRO A 104 23.30 17.38 7.91
N TYR A 105 22.04 17.22 8.28
CA TYR A 105 21.66 16.63 9.56
C TYR A 105 22.14 15.17 9.58
N VAL A 106 23.40 14.98 9.91
CA VAL A 106 23.97 13.64 10.09
C VAL A 106 23.72 13.21 11.50
N TYR A 107 22.66 12.46 11.72
CA TYR A 107 22.43 11.82 13.00
C TYR A 107 23.38 10.61 13.12
N LYS A 108 24.35 10.73 14.04
CA LYS A 108 25.18 9.58 14.41
C LYS A 108 24.36 8.61 15.24
N ASN A 109 24.56 7.31 15.05
CA ASN A 109 23.93 6.27 15.84
C ASN A 109 24.03 6.60 17.34
N GLY A 110 22.89 6.64 18.03
CA GLY A 110 22.80 6.87 19.47
C GLY A 110 22.63 8.33 19.90
N SER A 111 22.55 9.30 18.96
CA SER A 111 22.28 10.68 19.37
C SER A 111 20.82 10.89 19.82
N PRO A 112 20.58 11.68 20.88
CA PRO A 112 19.23 11.98 21.35
C PRO A 112 18.37 12.70 20.32
N GLU A 113 18.99 13.38 19.35
CA GLU A 113 18.31 14.15 18.32
C GLU A 113 17.50 13.27 17.36
N VAL A 114 17.91 12.00 17.16
CA VAL A 114 17.12 11.05 16.36
C VAL A 114 15.74 10.79 16.97
N ALA A 115 15.59 10.95 18.28
CA ALA A 115 14.30 10.83 18.96
C ALA A 115 13.34 12.00 18.63
N ALA A 116 13.89 13.14 18.21
CA ALA A 116 13.13 14.36 17.91
C ALA A 116 12.63 14.42 16.44
N LEU A 117 12.93 13.41 15.62
CA LEU A 117 12.53 13.42 14.21
C LEU A 117 11.01 13.26 13.99
N GLY A 118 10.29 12.81 15.03
CA GLY A 118 8.84 12.62 14.93
C GLY A 118 8.48 11.66 13.78
N ASN A 119 7.46 12.00 13.00
CA ASN A 119 6.99 11.24 11.84
C ASN A 119 7.55 11.76 10.51
N LYS A 120 8.72 12.41 10.52
CA LYS A 120 9.34 12.97 9.30
C LYS A 120 10.03 11.90 8.46
N PRO A 121 10.10 12.07 7.13
CA PRO A 121 10.95 11.23 6.30
C PRO A 121 12.42 11.40 6.67
N VAL A 122 13.19 10.33 6.56
CA VAL A 122 14.61 10.31 6.96
C VAL A 122 15.47 9.74 5.84
N LEU A 123 16.64 10.36 5.63
CA LEU A 123 17.71 9.79 4.83
C LEU A 123 18.75 9.15 5.76
N TYR A 124 18.89 7.82 5.64
CA TYR A 124 19.97 7.08 6.29
C TYR A 124 21.14 6.95 5.33
N GLU A 125 22.32 7.27 5.80
CA GLU A 125 23.55 7.09 5.04
C GLU A 125 24.52 6.20 5.81
N GLY A 126 25.17 5.26 5.09
CA GLY A 126 26.17 4.39 5.67
C GLY A 126 27.19 3.93 4.64
N THR A 127 28.30 3.40 5.13
CA THR A 127 29.32 2.76 4.30
C THR A 127 29.56 1.32 4.76
N PHE A 128 29.96 0.47 3.82
CA PHE A 128 30.36 -0.90 4.09
C PHE A 128 31.52 -1.31 3.17
N HIS A 129 32.33 -2.27 3.62
CA HIS A 129 33.50 -2.74 2.87
C HIS A 129 33.31 -4.17 2.40
N LEU A 130 33.70 -4.44 1.14
CA LEU A 130 33.67 -5.76 0.54
C LEU A 130 35.08 -6.20 0.12
N SER A 131 35.46 -7.43 0.47
CA SER A 131 36.70 -8.06 -0.01
C SER A 131 36.57 -8.52 -1.47
N ASP A 132 35.35 -8.88 -1.87
CA ASP A 132 35.03 -9.28 -3.25
C ASP A 132 33.58 -8.87 -3.58
N THR A 133 33.28 -8.77 -4.89
CA THR A 133 31.97 -8.35 -5.39
C THR A 133 31.19 -9.54 -5.95
N GLY A 134 29.87 -9.49 -5.82
CA GLY A 134 28.97 -10.51 -6.35
C GLY A 134 27.53 -10.09 -6.19
N ASP A 135 26.65 -10.79 -6.88
CA ASP A 135 25.21 -10.56 -6.80
C ASP A 135 24.70 -10.88 -5.40
N THR A 136 23.85 -10.00 -4.88
CA THR A 136 23.26 -10.17 -3.56
C THR A 136 21.89 -9.51 -3.50
N PHE A 137 21.21 -9.68 -2.37
CA PHE A 137 19.92 -9.03 -2.09
C PHE A 137 20.02 -8.27 -0.77
N ILE A 138 19.47 -7.06 -0.71
CA ILE A 138 19.32 -6.33 0.54
C ILE A 138 17.95 -6.62 1.12
N ASP A 139 17.91 -6.94 2.42
CA ASP A 139 16.68 -7.28 3.14
C ASP A 139 16.11 -6.05 3.84
N MET A 140 14.87 -5.71 3.49
CA MET A 140 14.14 -4.55 4.00
C MET A 140 12.95 -4.95 4.89
N GLU A 141 12.97 -6.14 5.48
CA GLU A 141 11.84 -6.69 6.25
C GLU A 141 11.31 -5.75 7.33
N ASP A 142 12.22 -5.07 8.03
CA ASP A 142 11.89 -4.21 9.17
C ASP A 142 11.79 -2.72 8.81
N TRP A 143 11.88 -2.40 7.54
CA TRP A 143 11.79 -1.04 7.04
C TRP A 143 10.35 -0.70 6.62
N GLY A 144 10.01 0.58 6.61
CA GLY A 144 8.67 1.05 6.27
C GLY A 144 8.42 1.10 4.76
N LYS A 145 8.73 2.23 4.16
CA LYS A 145 8.52 2.47 2.72
C LYS A 145 9.53 3.51 2.23
N GLY A 146 10.16 3.23 1.11
CA GLY A 146 11.13 4.18 0.59
C GLY A 146 11.90 3.67 -0.62
N ILE A 147 13.10 4.24 -0.78
CA ILE A 147 14.00 4.00 -1.92
C ILE A 147 15.41 3.77 -1.40
N ILE A 148 16.16 2.90 -2.08
CA ILE A 148 17.55 2.59 -1.74
C ILE A 148 18.46 2.98 -2.90
N PHE A 149 19.60 3.56 -2.54
CA PHE A 149 20.70 3.85 -3.46
C PHE A 149 21.96 3.12 -3.00
N ILE A 150 22.64 2.46 -3.91
CA ILE A 150 23.97 1.87 -3.71
C ILE A 150 24.94 2.58 -4.66
N ASN A 151 26.00 3.16 -4.12
CA ASN A 151 27.00 3.92 -4.90
C ASN A 151 26.36 4.98 -5.82
N GLY A 152 25.27 5.61 -5.36
CA GLY A 152 24.50 6.61 -6.12
C GLY A 152 23.50 6.04 -7.12
N ILE A 153 23.44 4.73 -7.30
CA ILE A 153 22.51 4.05 -8.22
C ILE A 153 21.25 3.68 -7.47
N ASN A 154 20.09 4.10 -7.97
CA ASN A 154 18.79 3.68 -7.42
C ASN A 154 18.56 2.20 -7.71
N ILE A 155 18.52 1.37 -6.66
CA ILE A 155 18.28 -0.08 -6.78
C ILE A 155 16.80 -0.47 -6.64
N GLY A 156 15.93 0.49 -6.35
CA GLY A 156 14.50 0.25 -6.29
C GLY A 156 13.81 0.76 -5.04
N ARG A 157 12.53 0.47 -4.98
CA ARG A 157 11.64 0.83 -3.87
C ARG A 157 11.38 -0.39 -2.99
N TYR A 158 11.23 -0.14 -1.70
CA TYR A 158 10.74 -1.12 -0.75
C TYR A 158 9.46 -0.61 -0.07
N TRP A 159 8.65 -1.54 0.42
CA TRP A 159 7.42 -1.25 1.14
C TRP A 159 7.11 -2.39 2.12
N TYR A 160 6.83 -2.03 3.38
CA TYR A 160 6.51 -3.00 4.44
C TYR A 160 5.37 -3.96 4.08
N ALA A 161 4.48 -3.54 3.19
CA ALA A 161 3.35 -4.35 2.73
C ALA A 161 3.77 -5.63 1.98
N GLY A 162 4.95 -5.63 1.39
CA GLY A 162 5.36 -6.72 0.51
C GLY A 162 4.59 -6.74 -0.82
N PRO A 163 4.57 -7.88 -1.51
CA PRO A 163 5.17 -9.21 -1.18
C PRO A 163 6.69 -9.26 -1.28
N GLN A 164 7.30 -8.32 -1.98
CA GLN A 164 8.74 -8.23 -2.13
C GLN A 164 9.37 -7.57 -0.90
N GLN A 165 10.24 -8.29 -0.19
CA GLN A 165 11.00 -7.76 0.95
C GLN A 165 12.44 -7.44 0.63
N THR A 166 13.02 -8.13 -0.34
CA THR A 166 14.41 -7.99 -0.73
C THR A 166 14.54 -7.29 -2.07
N LEU A 167 15.58 -6.45 -2.22
CA LEU A 167 15.94 -5.84 -3.50
C LEU A 167 17.25 -6.43 -3.98
N TYR A 168 17.31 -6.73 -5.26
CA TYR A 168 18.50 -7.26 -5.93
C TYR A 168 19.56 -6.17 -6.12
N ILE A 169 20.82 -6.50 -5.79
CA ILE A 169 21.99 -5.67 -6.03
C ILE A 169 22.92 -6.42 -6.98
N PRO A 170 23.06 -5.98 -8.24
CA PRO A 170 24.03 -6.53 -9.17
C PRO A 170 25.46 -6.33 -8.64
N GLY A 171 26.27 -7.38 -8.70
CA GLY A 171 27.66 -7.30 -8.27
C GLY A 171 28.50 -6.26 -9.01
N VAL A 172 28.11 -5.93 -10.25
CA VAL A 172 28.76 -4.88 -11.06
C VAL A 172 28.52 -3.45 -10.56
N TRP A 173 27.57 -3.25 -9.63
CA TRP A 173 27.32 -1.96 -8.98
C TRP A 173 28.07 -1.81 -7.65
N LEU A 174 28.74 -2.88 -7.23
CA LEU A 174 29.53 -2.94 -6.01
C LEU A 174 31.02 -2.76 -6.30
N ASN A 175 31.74 -2.15 -5.37
CA ASN A 175 33.19 -1.98 -5.43
C ASN A 175 33.89 -2.96 -4.46
N LYS A 176 35.04 -3.49 -4.83
CA LYS A 176 36.00 -4.02 -3.84
C LYS A 176 36.46 -2.83 -3.00
N GLY A 177 36.45 -2.98 -1.68
CA GLY A 177 36.68 -1.88 -0.75
C GLY A 177 35.37 -1.21 -0.33
N GLU A 178 35.39 0.10 -0.26
CA GLU A 178 34.28 0.89 0.25
C GLU A 178 33.11 1.01 -0.73
N ASN A 179 31.91 0.84 -0.20
CA ASN A 179 30.64 1.09 -0.86
C ASN A 179 29.77 2.00 0.01
N LYS A 180 28.96 2.84 -0.63
CA LYS A 180 28.04 3.75 0.03
C LYS A 180 26.60 3.28 -0.15
N ILE A 181 25.83 3.26 0.93
CA ILE A 181 24.38 3.04 0.91
C ILE A 181 23.66 4.27 1.39
N VAL A 182 22.57 4.62 0.69
CA VAL A 182 21.63 5.65 1.13
C VAL A 182 20.22 5.08 1.07
N ILE A 183 19.47 5.24 2.16
CA ILE A 183 18.09 4.77 2.27
C ILE A 183 17.20 5.97 2.58
N TYR A 184 16.28 6.27 1.70
CA TYR A 184 15.19 7.22 1.96
C TYR A 184 14.02 6.46 2.57
N GLU A 185 13.73 6.72 3.86
CA GLU A 185 12.63 6.12 4.60
C GLU A 185 11.51 7.13 4.82
N GLN A 186 10.30 6.82 4.38
CA GLN A 186 9.15 7.72 4.43
C GLN A 186 8.25 7.53 5.64
N LEU A 187 8.12 6.29 6.13
CA LEU A 187 7.04 5.93 7.04
C LEU A 187 7.52 5.56 8.43
N ASN A 188 8.68 4.94 8.54
CA ASN A 188 9.17 4.39 9.78
C ASN A 188 10.56 4.93 10.08
N ASN A 189 10.62 5.94 10.92
CA ASN A 189 11.88 6.51 11.42
C ASN A 189 12.34 5.88 12.75
N ASP A 190 11.76 4.74 13.15
CA ASP A 190 12.25 3.97 14.30
C ASP A 190 13.68 3.56 14.00
N ARG A 191 14.60 4.12 14.74
CA ARG A 191 16.06 3.97 14.71
C ARG A 191 16.56 2.65 14.12
N LYS A 192 16.65 2.59 12.79
CA LYS A 192 17.28 1.45 12.12
C LYS A 192 18.78 1.67 12.15
N SER A 193 19.50 0.78 12.81
CA SER A 193 20.95 0.86 12.92
C SER A 193 21.69 0.02 11.89
N SER A 194 21.00 -0.85 11.17
CA SER A 194 21.62 -1.77 10.22
C SER A 194 20.65 -2.26 9.16
N VAL A 195 21.22 -2.65 8.04
CA VAL A 195 20.61 -3.48 7.01
C VAL A 195 21.47 -4.71 6.82
N ARG A 196 20.91 -5.79 6.31
CA ARG A 196 21.63 -7.02 6.00
C ARG A 196 21.48 -7.39 4.54
N THR A 197 22.46 -8.07 4.00
CA THR A 197 22.35 -8.74 2.71
C THR A 197 22.05 -10.22 2.89
N VAL A 198 21.34 -10.80 1.95
CA VAL A 198 20.97 -12.22 1.93
C VAL A 198 21.26 -12.82 0.55
N LYS A 199 21.55 -14.12 0.51
CA LYS A 199 21.84 -14.84 -0.74
C LYS A 199 20.58 -15.22 -1.51
N THR A 200 19.46 -15.42 -0.80
CA THR A 200 18.21 -15.87 -1.37
C THR A 200 17.17 -14.75 -1.28
N PRO A 201 16.50 -14.41 -2.38
CA PRO A 201 15.47 -13.37 -2.35
C PRO A 201 14.22 -13.81 -1.58
N VAL A 202 13.56 -12.84 -0.97
CA VAL A 202 12.22 -12.98 -0.39
C VAL A 202 11.28 -12.09 -1.20
N LEU A 203 10.48 -12.70 -2.09
CA LEU A 203 9.66 -12.00 -3.09
C LEU A 203 8.15 -12.22 -2.91
N THR A 204 7.76 -13.12 -2.02
CA THR A 204 6.37 -13.61 -1.93
C THR A 204 5.76 -13.52 -0.54
N LYS A 205 6.44 -12.86 0.40
CA LYS A 205 5.96 -12.75 1.79
C LYS A 205 5.03 -11.55 1.93
N LEU A 206 3.72 -11.79 1.87
CA LEU A 206 2.72 -10.77 2.19
C LEU A 206 2.67 -10.56 3.71
N LYS A 207 2.71 -9.31 4.13
CA LYS A 207 2.37 -8.92 5.50
C LYS A 207 0.90 -8.51 5.55
N LYS A 208 0.16 -8.99 6.56
CA LYS A 208 -1.19 -8.46 6.83
C LYS A 208 -1.07 -6.98 7.18
N ILE A 209 -1.67 -6.13 6.38
CA ILE A 209 -1.70 -4.70 6.63
C ILE A 209 -2.98 -4.41 7.38
N ALA A 210 -2.90 -3.75 8.53
CA ALA A 210 -4.08 -3.33 9.31
C ALA A 210 -5.09 -2.51 8.47
N ALA A 211 -4.61 -1.80 7.44
CA ALA A 211 -5.44 -1.12 6.46
C ALA A 211 -6.21 -2.09 5.54
N MET A 212 -5.68 -3.29 5.28
CA MET A 212 -6.43 -4.35 4.56
C MET A 212 -7.57 -4.89 5.41
N GLU A 213 -7.41 -4.96 6.73
CA GLU A 213 -8.48 -5.37 7.64
C GLU A 213 -9.58 -4.31 7.75
N LYS A 214 -9.22 -3.02 7.78
CA LYS A 214 -10.20 -1.91 7.80
C LYS A 214 -10.93 -1.71 6.46
N LYS A 215 -10.41 -2.25 5.36
CA LYS A 215 -10.86 -1.90 4.02
C LYS A 215 -11.83 -2.87 3.37
N ASN A 216 -12.07 -4.00 3.94
CA ASN A 216 -13.20 -4.81 3.51
C ASN A 216 -14.53 -4.20 3.96
N ARG A 217 -14.75 -2.88 3.70
CA ARG A 217 -16.10 -2.28 3.82
C ARG A 217 -17.09 -2.85 2.80
N LEU A 218 -16.61 -3.57 1.80
CA LEU A 218 -17.44 -4.39 0.90
C LEU A 218 -17.53 -5.85 1.38
N MET A 219 -16.82 -6.21 2.47
CA MET A 219 -16.84 -7.54 3.04
C MET A 219 -17.02 -7.41 4.55
N GLU A 220 -18.16 -7.83 5.04
CA GLU A 220 -18.42 -8.00 6.47
C GLU A 220 -18.00 -9.40 6.88
N LYS A 221 -17.18 -9.51 7.94
CA LYS A 221 -16.79 -10.80 8.54
C LYS A 221 -17.53 -10.97 9.85
N THR A 222 -18.22 -12.09 9.98
CA THR A 222 -18.87 -12.49 11.24
C THR A 222 -18.54 -13.93 11.57
N VAL A 223 -18.56 -14.26 12.84
CA VAL A 223 -18.30 -15.64 13.29
C VAL A 223 -19.62 -16.39 13.33
N SER A 224 -19.63 -17.58 12.71
CA SER A 224 -20.74 -18.52 12.80
C SER A 224 -20.49 -19.51 13.93
N PRO A 225 -21.46 -19.85 14.77
CA PRO A 225 -21.34 -20.90 15.77
C PRO A 225 -21.51 -22.31 15.17
N PHE A 226 -21.71 -22.42 13.86
CA PHE A 226 -22.00 -23.67 13.16
C PHE A 226 -20.80 -24.07 12.27
N SER A 227 -20.73 -25.35 11.89
CA SER A 227 -19.79 -25.82 10.89
C SER A 227 -19.96 -25.09 9.55
N VAL A 228 -18.94 -25.17 8.67
CA VAL A 228 -19.00 -24.59 7.33
C VAL A 228 -20.22 -25.10 6.55
N ASP A 229 -20.49 -26.40 6.59
CA ASP A 229 -21.63 -27.01 5.87
C ASP A 229 -22.99 -26.55 6.41
N GLU A 230 -23.17 -26.52 7.70
CA GLU A 230 -24.41 -26.05 8.31
C GLU A 230 -24.61 -24.56 8.10
N THR A 231 -23.55 -23.75 8.15
CA THR A 231 -23.59 -22.33 7.86
C THR A 231 -24.02 -22.08 6.41
N MET A 232 -23.42 -22.81 5.46
CA MET A 232 -23.78 -22.74 4.05
C MET A 232 -25.25 -23.10 3.80
N ARG A 233 -25.74 -24.19 4.41
CA ARG A 233 -27.16 -24.61 4.30
C ARG A 233 -28.11 -23.50 4.78
N ARG A 234 -27.82 -22.91 5.94
CA ARG A 234 -28.63 -21.80 6.50
C ARG A 234 -28.62 -20.56 5.61
N ILE A 235 -27.44 -20.20 5.05
CA ILE A 235 -27.32 -19.09 4.11
C ILE A 235 -28.18 -19.36 2.87
N GLU A 236 -28.16 -20.55 2.30
CA GLU A 236 -29.00 -20.90 1.16
C GLU A 236 -30.48 -20.77 1.47
N GLU A 237 -30.93 -21.20 2.64
CA GLU A 237 -32.32 -21.07 3.07
C GLU A 237 -32.74 -19.61 3.20
N ILE A 238 -31.87 -18.78 3.79
CA ILE A 238 -32.11 -17.32 3.90
C ILE A 238 -32.21 -16.69 2.52
N ILE A 239 -31.28 -16.96 1.61
CA ILE A 239 -31.27 -16.42 0.25
C ILE A 239 -32.60 -16.78 -0.46
N LYS A 240 -33.04 -18.04 -0.38
CA LYS A 240 -34.30 -18.50 -0.98
C LYS A 240 -35.51 -17.84 -0.36
N SER A 241 -35.54 -17.71 0.97
CA SER A 241 -36.65 -17.07 1.68
C SER A 241 -36.80 -15.60 1.37
N GLN A 242 -35.71 -14.92 1.00
CA GLN A 242 -35.67 -13.52 0.59
C GLN A 242 -35.94 -13.32 -0.92
N GLY A 243 -36.30 -14.38 -1.64
CA GLY A 243 -36.55 -14.33 -3.08
C GLY A 243 -35.29 -14.24 -3.94
N GLY A 244 -34.13 -14.52 -3.37
CA GLY A 244 -32.87 -14.63 -4.10
C GLY A 244 -32.68 -16.02 -4.73
N SER A 245 -31.77 -16.07 -5.69
CA SER A 245 -31.37 -17.33 -6.36
C SER A 245 -29.91 -17.63 -6.07
N VAL A 246 -29.59 -18.88 -5.77
CA VAL A 246 -28.21 -19.38 -5.73
C VAL A 246 -27.82 -19.80 -7.14
N PHE A 247 -26.72 -19.22 -7.65
CA PHE A 247 -26.23 -19.50 -9.01
C PHE A 247 -25.16 -20.57 -9.01
N ALA A 248 -24.29 -20.59 -7.99
CA ALA A 248 -23.22 -21.57 -7.87
C ALA A 248 -22.77 -21.70 -6.41
N VAL A 249 -22.21 -22.87 -6.10
CA VAL A 249 -21.45 -23.11 -4.87
C VAL A 249 -20.11 -23.71 -5.24
N PHE A 250 -19.03 -23.13 -4.75
CA PHE A 250 -17.67 -23.61 -4.95
C PHE A 250 -17.15 -24.18 -3.62
N ASP A 251 -16.62 -25.39 -3.65
CA ASP A 251 -15.98 -26.05 -2.51
C ASP A 251 -14.46 -26.06 -2.73
N HIS A 252 -13.80 -25.05 -2.17
CA HIS A 252 -12.35 -24.90 -2.32
C HIS A 252 -11.57 -25.95 -1.52
N GLY A 253 -12.11 -26.43 -0.39
CA GLY A 253 -11.51 -27.52 0.39
C GLY A 253 -11.48 -28.81 -0.42
N ARG A 254 -12.59 -29.15 -1.08
CA ARG A 254 -12.67 -30.30 -1.99
C ARG A 254 -11.74 -30.12 -3.20
N ASN A 255 -11.78 -28.97 -3.86
CA ASN A 255 -10.94 -28.71 -5.04
C ASN A 255 -9.44 -28.82 -4.71
N ALA A 256 -9.02 -28.37 -3.52
CA ALA A 256 -7.65 -28.55 -3.06
C ALA A 256 -7.29 -30.02 -2.89
N SER A 257 -8.20 -30.83 -2.31
CA SER A 257 -7.99 -32.27 -2.13
C SER A 257 -7.85 -33.00 -3.49
N GLU A 258 -8.60 -32.61 -4.51
CA GLU A 258 -8.55 -33.19 -5.84
C GLU A 258 -7.18 -32.97 -6.54
N VAL A 259 -6.42 -31.93 -6.15
CA VAL A 259 -5.06 -31.68 -6.63
C VAL A 259 -3.98 -32.07 -5.60
N GLY A 260 -4.31 -32.84 -4.60
CA GLY A 260 -3.38 -33.35 -3.59
C GLY A 260 -2.93 -32.33 -2.55
N MET A 261 -3.63 -31.20 -2.42
CA MET A 261 -3.35 -30.14 -1.44
C MET A 261 -4.30 -30.23 -0.24
N LYS A 262 -3.86 -29.73 0.91
CA LYS A 262 -4.71 -29.61 2.11
C LYS A 262 -5.19 -28.17 2.25
N LEU A 263 -6.48 -27.99 2.40
CA LEU A 263 -7.12 -26.72 2.76
C LEU A 263 -8.21 -27.03 3.79
N PRO A 264 -8.32 -26.28 4.90
CA PRO A 264 -9.48 -26.36 5.79
C PRO A 264 -10.78 -26.14 5.02
N PRO A 265 -11.93 -26.60 5.54
CA PRO A 265 -13.23 -26.36 4.92
C PRO A 265 -13.40 -24.91 4.51
N ASN A 266 -13.63 -24.69 3.22
CA ASN A 266 -13.77 -23.36 2.64
C ASN A 266 -14.72 -23.44 1.44
N LYS A 267 -15.86 -22.76 1.53
CA LYS A 267 -16.89 -22.75 0.50
C LYS A 267 -17.32 -21.33 0.14
N VAL A 268 -17.66 -21.12 -1.12
CA VAL A 268 -18.19 -19.85 -1.61
C VAL A 268 -19.55 -20.10 -2.26
N ILE A 269 -20.55 -19.34 -1.82
CA ILE A 269 -21.87 -19.28 -2.46
C ILE A 269 -21.98 -18.01 -3.30
N VAL A 270 -22.43 -18.17 -4.53
CA VAL A 270 -22.66 -17.11 -5.51
C VAL A 270 -24.17 -16.98 -5.69
N PHE A 271 -24.70 -15.81 -5.41
CA PHE A 271 -26.15 -15.63 -5.37
C PHE A 271 -26.55 -14.21 -5.80
N GLY A 272 -27.83 -14.01 -6.02
CA GLY A 272 -28.41 -12.70 -6.34
C GLY A 272 -29.86 -12.77 -6.71
N SER A 273 -30.41 -11.63 -7.06
CA SER A 273 -31.74 -11.50 -7.65
C SER A 273 -31.61 -11.04 -9.10
N PRO A 274 -31.94 -11.88 -10.09
CA PRO A 274 -31.88 -11.48 -11.51
C PRO A 274 -32.68 -10.18 -11.77
N LYS A 275 -33.80 -9.98 -11.12
CA LYS A 275 -34.64 -8.78 -11.28
C LYS A 275 -33.89 -7.53 -10.80
N VAL A 276 -33.27 -7.57 -9.61
CA VAL A 276 -32.53 -6.42 -9.04
C VAL A 276 -31.26 -6.17 -9.83
N GLY A 277 -30.49 -7.23 -10.13
CA GLY A 277 -29.24 -7.12 -10.89
C GLY A 277 -29.46 -6.53 -12.27
N THR A 278 -30.51 -6.94 -12.97
CA THR A 278 -30.84 -6.39 -14.28
C THR A 278 -31.16 -4.90 -14.23
N LEU A 279 -31.92 -4.45 -13.25
CA LEU A 279 -32.23 -3.02 -13.08
C LEU A 279 -30.98 -2.18 -12.83
N LEU A 280 -30.02 -2.70 -12.05
CA LEU A 280 -28.75 -2.02 -11.80
C LEU A 280 -27.88 -1.96 -13.07
N MET A 281 -27.77 -3.07 -13.81
CA MET A 281 -26.99 -3.15 -15.05
C MET A 281 -27.59 -2.33 -16.20
N GLN A 282 -28.90 -2.07 -16.19
CA GLN A 282 -29.54 -1.14 -17.13
C GLN A 282 -29.13 0.32 -16.89
N GLN A 283 -28.80 0.69 -15.64
CA GLN A 283 -28.30 2.03 -15.31
C GLN A 283 -26.79 2.15 -15.57
N ASP A 284 -26.03 1.14 -15.21
CA ASP A 284 -24.57 1.07 -15.42
C ASP A 284 -24.16 -0.39 -15.72
N PRO A 285 -23.85 -0.70 -16.99
CA PRO A 285 -23.41 -2.05 -17.37
C PRO A 285 -22.16 -2.54 -16.64
N SER A 286 -21.29 -1.64 -16.15
CA SER A 286 -20.06 -2.00 -15.45
C SER A 286 -20.33 -2.69 -14.09
N ILE A 287 -21.51 -2.51 -13.53
CA ILE A 287 -21.95 -3.21 -12.31
C ILE A 287 -21.95 -4.73 -12.48
N SER A 288 -22.00 -5.22 -13.73
CA SER A 288 -21.90 -6.66 -14.02
C SER A 288 -20.61 -7.31 -13.49
N LEU A 289 -19.53 -6.53 -13.27
CA LEU A 289 -18.28 -7.01 -12.69
C LEU A 289 -18.41 -7.29 -11.17
N GLU A 290 -19.31 -6.59 -10.49
CA GLU A 290 -19.56 -6.73 -9.05
C GLU A 290 -20.67 -7.74 -8.72
N LEU A 291 -21.42 -8.16 -9.73
CA LEU A 291 -22.50 -9.12 -9.61
C LEU A 291 -22.13 -10.46 -10.29
N PRO A 292 -22.67 -11.56 -9.78
CA PRO A 292 -23.54 -11.74 -8.61
C PRO A 292 -22.79 -11.61 -7.28
N LEU A 293 -23.54 -11.42 -6.19
CA LEU A 293 -22.99 -11.34 -4.83
C LEU A 293 -22.36 -12.67 -4.40
N ARG A 294 -21.42 -12.61 -3.45
CA ARG A 294 -20.69 -13.78 -2.96
C ARG A 294 -20.59 -13.75 -1.43
N ILE A 295 -20.77 -14.91 -0.82
CA ILE A 295 -20.46 -15.14 0.59
C ILE A 295 -19.45 -16.29 0.67
N SER A 296 -18.34 -16.07 1.35
CA SER A 296 -17.36 -17.11 1.67
C SER A 296 -17.53 -17.54 3.10
N VAL A 297 -17.53 -18.86 3.33
CA VAL A 297 -17.58 -19.50 4.65
C VAL A 297 -16.38 -20.40 4.78
N TRP A 298 -15.58 -20.20 5.82
CA TRP A 298 -14.37 -20.99 6.04
C TRP A 298 -14.14 -21.25 7.51
N GLU A 299 -13.33 -22.26 7.82
CA GLU A 299 -12.85 -22.57 9.15
C GLU A 299 -11.53 -21.86 9.40
N ASP A 300 -11.46 -21.04 10.47
CA ASP A 300 -10.21 -20.42 10.93
C ASP A 300 -9.43 -21.45 11.78
N GLU A 301 -8.08 -21.51 11.65
CA GLU A 301 -7.19 -22.33 12.48
C GLU A 301 -7.18 -21.88 13.95
#